data_55c570dcd8a72e92715be610a36c7b44
#
_entry.id   55c570dcd8a72e92715be610a36c7b44
#
_cell.length_a   1.000
_cell.length_b   1.000
_cell.length_c   1.000
_cell.angle_alpha   90.00
_cell.angle_beta   90.00
_cell.angle_gamma   90.00
#
_symmetry.space_group_name_H-M   'P 1'
#
loop_
_entity.id
_entity.type
_entity.pdbx_description
1 polymer ?
#
loop_
_entity_poly.entity_id
_entity_poly.type
_entity_poly.pdbx_seq_one_letter_code
_entity_poly.pdbx_strand_id
1 'polypeptide(L)'
;MEQLDQEKLQQFAKRLNCILCDDGPFAEMGMSLEGYTEKTEPIPGVTYDFYSGPVEKIQAVVAQVDDTWVQYFQEDTPIFCAYLEGELVSFCIVGPNDDCPMALPGVRVGSIGCVGTLPQHRGRKIGLRMVDLATVYLREQGYHKGHIGYTGIDHWYAKLGYKTYARFRFE
;
A
#
# COMPACT_ATOMS: atom_id res chain seq x y z
N MET A 1 6.54 19.98 -3.98
CA MET A 1 6.92 19.42 -2.67
C MET A 1 5.66 19.10 -1.87
N GLU A 2 5.61 17.94 -1.27
CA GLU A 2 4.46 17.52 -0.48
C GLU A 2 4.37 18.34 0.81
N GLN A 3 3.18 18.86 1.10
CA GLN A 3 2.94 19.56 2.35
C GLN A 3 2.64 18.55 3.47
N LEU A 4 3.37 18.64 4.56
CA LEU A 4 3.31 17.67 5.65
C LEU A 4 2.95 18.34 6.98
N ASP A 5 2.22 17.59 7.80
CA ASP A 5 2.05 17.90 9.22
C ASP A 5 3.29 17.42 9.97
N GLN A 6 4.10 18.36 10.43
CA GLN A 6 5.38 18.05 11.08
C GLN A 6 5.21 17.32 12.41
N GLU A 7 4.13 17.60 13.13
CA GLU A 7 3.85 16.88 14.38
C GLU A 7 3.54 15.40 14.11
N LYS A 8 2.73 15.12 13.09
CA LYS A 8 2.43 13.73 12.69
C LYS A 8 3.67 13.01 12.21
N LEU A 9 4.57 13.70 11.50
CA LEU A 9 5.84 13.13 11.04
C LEU A 9 6.73 12.75 12.24
N GLN A 10 6.83 13.60 13.26
CA GLN A 10 7.58 13.28 14.46
C GLN A 10 6.94 12.15 15.26
N GLN A 11 5.62 12.10 15.33
CA GLN A 11 4.89 11.01 15.97
C GLN A 11 5.12 9.69 15.24
N PHE A 12 5.17 9.71 13.92
CA PHE A 12 5.52 8.54 13.11
C PHE A 12 6.91 8.02 13.48
N ALA A 13 7.90 8.89 13.51
CA ALA A 13 9.29 8.50 13.85
C ALA A 13 9.37 7.91 15.26
N LYS A 14 8.65 8.50 16.21
CA LYS A 14 8.61 8.03 17.59
C LYS A 14 7.92 6.67 17.71
N ARG A 15 6.78 6.50 17.04
CA ARG A 15 6.02 5.25 17.09
C ARG A 15 6.82 4.07 16.52
N LEU A 16 7.54 4.29 15.43
CA LEU A 16 8.39 3.27 14.80
C LEU A 16 9.78 3.16 15.43
N ASN A 17 10.14 4.09 16.32
CA ASN A 17 11.48 4.16 16.88
C ASN A 17 12.55 4.21 15.78
N CYS A 18 12.31 5.04 14.78
CA CYS A 18 13.20 5.19 13.62
C CYS A 18 13.82 6.59 13.58
N ILE A 19 14.84 6.74 12.75
CA ILE A 19 15.56 7.99 12.53
C ILE A 19 15.21 8.50 11.13
N LEU A 20 14.62 9.71 11.06
CA LEU A 20 14.36 10.38 9.79
C LEU A 20 15.70 10.85 9.22
N CYS A 21 15.99 10.48 7.97
CA CYS A 21 17.23 10.84 7.30
C CYS A 21 17.07 10.73 5.78
N ASP A 22 17.75 11.57 5.02
CA ASP A 22 17.58 11.66 3.58
C ASP A 22 18.12 10.44 2.82
N ASP A 23 19.03 9.69 3.42
CA ASP A 23 19.67 8.51 2.83
C ASP A 23 19.17 7.19 3.40
N GLY A 24 18.04 7.22 4.12
CA GLY A 24 17.46 6.01 4.72
C GLY A 24 17.00 5.00 3.68
N PRO A 25 17.10 3.70 3.99
CA PRO A 25 16.71 2.64 3.06
C PRO A 25 15.20 2.47 2.95
N PHE A 26 14.44 3.04 3.89
CA PHE A 26 12.98 2.95 3.90
C PHE A 26 12.34 4.28 3.56
N ALA A 27 11.20 4.22 2.92
CA ALA A 27 10.48 5.40 2.44
C ALA A 27 9.02 5.42 2.87
N GLU A 28 8.53 6.63 3.11
CA GLU A 28 7.12 6.96 3.16
C GLU A 28 6.79 7.72 1.88
N MET A 29 5.75 7.28 1.17
CA MET A 29 5.42 7.80 -0.15
C MET A 29 3.98 8.30 -0.21
N GLY A 30 3.73 9.23 -1.11
CA GLY A 30 2.38 9.73 -1.35
C GLY A 30 2.23 10.34 -2.71
N MET A 31 0.97 10.61 -3.06
CA MET A 31 0.63 11.32 -4.29
C MET A 31 -0.79 11.89 -4.20
N SER A 32 -1.03 12.95 -4.95
CA SER A 32 -2.40 13.42 -5.18
C SER A 32 -3.15 12.41 -6.04
N LEU A 33 -4.40 12.14 -5.68
CA LEU A 33 -5.27 11.25 -6.46
C LEU A 33 -6.12 12.01 -7.48
N GLU A 34 -6.03 13.34 -7.50
CA GLU A 34 -6.78 14.15 -8.45
C GLU A 34 -6.40 13.75 -9.88
N GLY A 35 -7.40 13.35 -10.66
CA GLY A 35 -7.20 12.96 -12.05
C GLY A 35 -6.47 11.63 -12.25
N TYR A 36 -6.22 10.86 -11.19
CA TYR A 36 -5.54 9.57 -11.34
C TYR A 36 -6.36 8.62 -12.19
N THR A 37 -5.72 8.01 -13.17
CA THR A 37 -6.28 6.95 -14.01
C THR A 37 -5.34 5.75 -13.98
N GLU A 38 -5.88 4.54 -14.20
CA GLU A 38 -5.05 3.34 -14.22
C GLU A 38 -3.93 3.45 -15.25
N LYS A 39 -2.76 2.93 -14.89
CA LYS A 39 -1.53 3.06 -15.66
C LYS A 39 -1.01 1.73 -16.21
N THR A 40 -1.61 0.64 -15.78
CA THR A 40 -1.19 -0.72 -16.16
C THR A 40 -2.25 -1.38 -17.04
N GLU A 41 -1.83 -2.41 -17.77
CA GLU A 41 -2.72 -3.13 -18.66
C GLU A 41 -3.31 -4.37 -17.97
N PRO A 42 -4.53 -4.80 -18.35
CA PRO A 42 -5.09 -6.07 -17.91
C PRO A 42 -4.16 -7.24 -18.22
N ILE A 43 -4.13 -8.21 -17.32
CA ILE A 43 -3.29 -9.40 -17.43
C ILE A 43 -4.19 -10.61 -17.68
N PRO A 44 -3.99 -11.38 -18.75
CA PRO A 44 -4.83 -12.56 -19.02
C PRO A 44 -4.89 -13.52 -17.85
N GLY A 45 -6.11 -13.98 -17.50
CA GLY A 45 -6.34 -14.92 -16.42
C GLY A 45 -6.31 -14.31 -15.00
N VAL A 46 -6.03 -13.01 -14.88
CA VAL A 46 -5.95 -12.35 -13.57
C VAL A 46 -7.16 -11.45 -13.37
N THR A 47 -7.83 -11.62 -12.23
CA THR A 47 -8.92 -10.76 -11.79
C THR A 47 -8.57 -10.11 -10.45
N TYR A 48 -9.23 -9.00 -10.14
CA TYR A 48 -8.96 -8.22 -8.92
C TYR A 48 -10.28 -7.92 -8.22
N ASP A 49 -10.33 -8.19 -6.92
CA ASP A 49 -11.51 -7.90 -6.11
C ASP A 49 -11.15 -7.91 -4.62
N PHE A 50 -12.05 -7.37 -3.80
CA PHE A 50 -11.91 -7.49 -2.35
C PHE A 50 -12.14 -8.92 -1.91
N TYR A 51 -11.36 -9.33 -0.91
CA TYR A 51 -11.46 -10.68 -0.35
C TYR A 51 -12.73 -10.83 0.48
N SER A 52 -13.45 -11.93 0.28
CA SER A 52 -14.69 -12.23 1.00
C SER A 52 -14.73 -13.64 1.58
N GLY A 53 -13.61 -14.36 1.57
CA GLY A 53 -13.52 -15.72 2.11
C GLY A 53 -13.18 -15.78 3.60
N PRO A 54 -12.93 -17.00 4.12
CA PRO A 54 -12.52 -17.17 5.51
C PRO A 54 -11.18 -16.48 5.80
N VAL A 55 -11.07 -15.85 6.98
CA VAL A 55 -9.86 -15.12 7.37
C VAL A 55 -8.63 -16.03 7.45
N GLU A 56 -8.81 -17.27 7.91
CA GLU A 56 -7.72 -18.24 8.02
C GLU A 56 -7.07 -18.55 6.67
N LYS A 57 -7.85 -18.54 5.60
CA LYS A 57 -7.36 -18.82 4.26
C LYS A 57 -6.46 -17.69 3.74
N ILE A 58 -6.88 -16.44 3.90
CA ILE A 58 -6.03 -15.31 3.50
C ILE A 58 -4.79 -15.21 4.38
N GLN A 59 -4.91 -15.46 5.67
CA GLN A 59 -3.78 -15.47 6.58
C GLN A 59 -2.73 -16.52 6.19
N ALA A 60 -3.15 -17.69 5.73
CA ALA A 60 -2.24 -18.73 5.25
C ALA A 60 -1.48 -18.29 3.99
N VAL A 61 -2.11 -17.54 3.10
CA VAL A 61 -1.45 -16.99 1.91
C VAL A 61 -0.46 -15.89 2.31
N VAL A 62 -0.86 -14.99 3.20
CA VAL A 62 0.00 -13.90 3.69
C VAL A 62 1.25 -14.47 4.37
N ALA A 63 1.11 -15.55 5.16
CA ALA A 63 2.23 -16.19 5.85
C ALA A 63 3.31 -16.70 4.89
N GLN A 64 2.95 -17.02 3.66
CA GLN A 64 3.92 -17.45 2.64
C GLN A 64 4.79 -16.29 2.13
N VAL A 65 4.36 -15.06 2.34
CA VAL A 65 5.10 -13.85 1.93
C VAL A 65 5.84 -13.26 3.13
N ASP A 66 5.11 -13.01 4.21
CA ASP A 66 5.67 -12.46 5.45
C ASP A 66 4.74 -12.82 6.62
N ASP A 67 5.18 -13.74 7.48
CA ASP A 67 4.36 -14.21 8.59
C ASP A 67 4.13 -13.12 9.66
N THR A 68 4.98 -12.11 9.72
CA THR A 68 4.78 -10.98 10.64
C THR A 68 3.58 -10.11 10.26
N TRP A 69 3.13 -10.19 9.02
CA TRP A 69 1.96 -9.43 8.54
C TRP A 69 0.63 -10.09 8.86
N VAL A 70 0.60 -11.37 9.20
CA VAL A 70 -0.64 -12.14 9.42
C VAL A 70 -1.56 -11.44 10.42
N GLN A 71 -0.99 -10.85 11.48
CA GLN A 71 -1.74 -10.15 12.53
C GLN A 71 -2.60 -8.98 12.03
N TYR A 72 -2.27 -8.41 10.88
CA TYR A 72 -3.00 -7.27 10.30
C TYR A 72 -4.18 -7.69 9.42
N PHE A 73 -4.29 -8.98 9.11
CA PHE A 73 -5.35 -9.51 8.26
C PHE A 73 -6.42 -10.17 9.15
N GLN A 74 -7.46 -9.40 9.46
CA GLN A 74 -8.57 -9.82 10.32
C GLN A 74 -9.88 -9.86 9.54
N GLU A 75 -10.96 -10.35 10.14
CA GLU A 75 -12.26 -10.52 9.46
C GLU A 75 -12.81 -9.22 8.87
N ASP A 76 -12.60 -8.10 9.56
CA ASP A 76 -13.12 -6.79 9.15
C ASP A 76 -12.11 -5.96 8.35
N THR A 77 -10.92 -6.49 8.08
CA THR A 77 -9.89 -5.78 7.33
C THR A 77 -10.25 -5.74 5.85
N PRO A 78 -10.29 -4.54 5.21
CA PRO A 78 -10.48 -4.45 3.77
C PRO A 78 -9.23 -4.93 3.03
N ILE A 79 -9.32 -6.08 2.39
CA ILE A 79 -8.20 -6.73 1.70
C ILE A 79 -8.51 -6.77 0.21
N PHE A 80 -7.69 -6.08 -0.59
CA PHE A 80 -7.82 -6.10 -2.04
C PHE A 80 -6.82 -7.12 -2.60
N CYS A 81 -7.29 -7.97 -3.51
CA CYS A 81 -6.55 -9.16 -3.93
C CYS A 81 -6.50 -9.31 -5.44
N ALA A 82 -5.50 -10.05 -5.90
CA ALA A 82 -5.40 -10.56 -7.26
C ALA A 82 -5.60 -12.07 -7.26
N TYR A 83 -6.35 -12.55 -8.25
CA TYR A 83 -6.64 -13.97 -8.45
C TYR A 83 -6.17 -14.36 -9.83
N LEU A 84 -5.33 -15.39 -9.91
CA LEU A 84 -4.88 -15.99 -11.17
C LEU A 84 -5.64 -17.29 -11.37
N GLU A 85 -6.45 -17.35 -12.43
CA GLU A 85 -7.32 -18.50 -12.71
C GLU A 85 -8.16 -18.90 -11.47
N GLY A 86 -8.64 -17.90 -10.74
CA GLY A 86 -9.44 -18.08 -9.54
C GLY A 86 -8.67 -18.33 -8.24
N GLU A 87 -7.35 -18.46 -8.31
CA GLU A 87 -6.51 -18.65 -7.12
C GLU A 87 -5.92 -17.34 -6.62
N LEU A 88 -5.96 -17.12 -5.31
CA LEU A 88 -5.42 -15.94 -4.66
C LEU A 88 -3.89 -15.94 -4.75
N VAL A 89 -3.32 -14.92 -5.39
CA VAL A 89 -1.87 -14.85 -5.63
C VAL A 89 -1.23 -13.55 -5.13
N SER A 90 -2.02 -12.51 -4.89
CA SER A 90 -1.50 -11.23 -4.40
C SER A 90 -2.54 -10.55 -3.53
N PHE A 91 -2.10 -9.71 -2.61
CA PHE A 91 -2.97 -9.09 -1.60
C PHE A 91 -2.40 -7.75 -1.15
N CYS A 92 -3.27 -6.89 -0.64
CA CYS A 92 -2.90 -5.68 0.07
C CYS A 92 -4.06 -5.25 0.97
N ILE A 93 -3.75 -4.41 1.95
CA ILE A 93 -4.74 -3.78 2.82
C ILE A 93 -4.98 -2.36 2.33
N VAL A 94 -6.25 -1.98 2.19
CA VAL A 94 -6.66 -0.66 1.70
C VAL A 94 -7.56 -0.01 2.73
N GLY A 95 -7.25 1.20 3.14
CA GLY A 95 -8.10 1.89 4.11
C GLY A 95 -7.64 3.30 4.43
N PRO A 96 -8.39 4.02 5.29
CA PRO A 96 -8.03 5.38 5.68
C PRO A 96 -6.76 5.43 6.51
N ASN A 97 -6.04 6.55 6.42
CA ASN A 97 -4.87 6.81 7.25
C ASN A 97 -4.87 8.28 7.69
N ASP A 98 -5.63 8.57 8.75
CA ASP A 98 -5.80 9.92 9.29
C ASP A 98 -4.56 10.38 10.08
N ASP A 99 -3.68 9.46 10.47
CA ASP A 99 -2.44 9.76 11.19
C ASP A 99 -1.27 10.03 10.26
N CYS A 100 -1.46 9.86 8.97
CA CYS A 100 -0.44 10.10 7.96
C CYS A 100 0.01 11.57 7.99
N PRO A 101 1.32 11.86 7.88
CA PRO A 101 1.80 13.25 7.81
C PRO A 101 1.20 14.07 6.67
N MET A 102 0.68 13.44 5.62
CA MET A 102 -0.02 14.13 4.53
C MET A 102 -1.48 14.47 4.87
N ALA A 103 -2.02 13.95 5.96
CA ALA A 103 -3.43 14.18 6.36
C ALA A 103 -3.55 15.53 7.09
N LEU A 104 -3.54 16.60 6.30
CA LEU A 104 -3.80 17.96 6.75
C LEU A 104 -5.30 18.20 6.94
N PRO A 105 -5.72 19.27 7.65
CA PRO A 105 -7.14 19.59 7.77
C PRO A 105 -7.84 19.65 6.39
N GLY A 106 -8.95 18.92 6.25
CA GLY A 106 -9.70 18.85 5.00
C GLY A 106 -9.10 17.94 3.95
N VAL A 107 -7.99 17.25 4.24
CA VAL A 107 -7.33 16.33 3.30
C VAL A 107 -7.48 14.90 3.81
N ARG A 108 -8.23 14.08 3.08
CA ARG A 108 -8.42 12.66 3.41
C ARG A 108 -7.33 11.84 2.71
N VAL A 109 -6.64 11.00 3.46
CA VAL A 109 -5.58 10.12 2.95
C VAL A 109 -6.02 8.67 3.06
N GLY A 110 -5.90 7.92 1.96
CA GLY A 110 -6.07 6.49 1.93
C GLY A 110 -4.72 5.80 1.75
N SER A 111 -4.50 4.71 2.47
CA SER A 111 -3.26 3.95 2.41
C SER A 111 -3.46 2.59 1.78
N ILE A 112 -2.41 2.12 1.13
CA ILE A 112 -2.26 0.74 0.67
C ILE A 112 -1.04 0.17 1.40
N GLY A 113 -1.24 -0.92 2.12
CA GLY A 113 -0.18 -1.52 2.93
C GLY A 113 -0.15 -3.04 2.82
N CYS A 114 0.89 -3.64 3.39
CA CYS A 114 1.11 -5.09 3.36
C CYS A 114 0.94 -5.67 1.95
N VAL A 115 1.57 -5.02 0.97
CA VAL A 115 1.48 -5.43 -0.44
C VAL A 115 2.38 -6.64 -0.67
N GLY A 116 1.79 -7.78 -1.01
CA GLY A 116 2.54 -9.01 -1.24
C GLY A 116 2.03 -9.79 -2.43
N THR A 117 2.94 -10.50 -3.08
CA THR A 117 2.64 -11.45 -4.14
C THR A 117 3.37 -12.75 -3.82
N LEU A 118 2.69 -13.88 -3.97
CA LEU A 118 3.31 -15.19 -3.77
C LEU A 118 4.58 -15.29 -4.61
N PRO A 119 5.69 -15.82 -4.06
CA PRO A 119 6.99 -15.82 -4.76
C PRO A 119 6.93 -16.41 -6.17
N GLN A 120 6.17 -17.50 -6.37
CA GLN A 120 6.07 -18.18 -7.67
C GLN A 120 5.32 -17.36 -8.73
N HIS A 121 4.66 -16.27 -8.32
CA HIS A 121 3.88 -15.41 -9.23
C HIS A 121 4.46 -14.00 -9.39
N ARG A 122 5.67 -13.77 -8.85
CA ARG A 122 6.37 -12.49 -8.99
C ARG A 122 6.94 -12.32 -10.41
N GLY A 123 7.21 -11.07 -10.79
CA GLY A 123 7.78 -10.74 -12.10
C GLY A 123 6.78 -10.72 -13.24
N ARG A 124 5.48 -10.80 -12.94
CA ARG A 124 4.39 -10.85 -13.93
C ARG A 124 3.52 -9.61 -13.92
N LYS A 125 3.92 -8.57 -13.18
CA LYS A 125 3.20 -7.30 -13.01
C LYS A 125 1.86 -7.41 -12.27
N ILE A 126 1.56 -8.55 -11.69
CA ILE A 126 0.27 -8.79 -11.01
C ILE A 126 0.13 -7.85 -9.81
N GLY A 127 1.15 -7.76 -8.96
CA GLY A 127 1.12 -6.89 -7.78
C GLY A 127 1.08 -5.41 -8.13
N LEU A 128 1.81 -4.99 -9.17
CA LEU A 128 1.82 -3.59 -9.60
C LEU A 128 0.43 -3.16 -10.08
N ARG A 129 -0.21 -4.01 -10.89
CA ARG A 129 -1.58 -3.74 -11.34
C ARG A 129 -2.56 -3.71 -10.16
N MET A 130 -2.37 -4.58 -9.17
CA MET A 130 -3.20 -4.58 -7.96
C MET A 130 -3.12 -3.22 -7.25
N VAL A 131 -1.91 -2.70 -7.04
CA VAL A 131 -1.71 -1.39 -6.39
C VAL A 131 -2.28 -0.26 -7.25
N ASP A 132 -2.13 -0.35 -8.57
CA ASP A 132 -2.73 0.59 -9.52
C ASP A 132 -4.25 0.65 -9.36
N LEU A 133 -4.92 -0.49 -9.41
CA LEU A 133 -6.37 -0.57 -9.25
C LEU A 133 -6.83 -0.15 -7.84
N ALA A 134 -6.05 -0.49 -6.82
CA ALA A 134 -6.33 -0.03 -5.45
C ALA A 134 -6.23 1.50 -5.34
N THR A 135 -5.29 2.11 -6.06
CA THR A 135 -5.15 3.56 -6.12
C THR A 135 -6.37 4.20 -6.79
N VAL A 136 -6.84 3.62 -7.89
CA VAL A 136 -8.10 4.06 -8.54
C VAL A 136 -9.27 3.96 -7.57
N TYR A 137 -9.36 2.85 -6.82
CA TYR A 137 -10.39 2.65 -5.82
C TYR A 137 -10.36 3.75 -4.75
N LEU A 138 -9.18 4.10 -4.23
CA LEU A 138 -9.04 5.17 -3.24
C LEU A 138 -9.56 6.49 -3.80
N ARG A 139 -9.23 6.82 -5.04
CA ARG A 139 -9.75 8.02 -5.68
C ARG A 139 -11.28 8.00 -5.75
N GLU A 140 -11.86 6.88 -6.17
CA GLU A 140 -13.31 6.73 -6.30
C GLU A 140 -14.03 6.81 -4.94
N GLN A 141 -13.36 6.44 -3.85
CA GLN A 141 -13.89 6.58 -2.50
C GLN A 141 -13.79 8.00 -1.94
N GLY A 142 -13.25 8.94 -2.72
CA GLY A 142 -13.17 10.34 -2.34
C GLY A 142 -11.94 10.72 -1.53
N TYR A 143 -10.94 9.84 -1.45
CA TYR A 143 -9.67 10.21 -0.85
C TYR A 143 -8.93 11.21 -1.75
N HIS A 144 -8.31 12.20 -1.12
CA HIS A 144 -7.56 13.24 -1.84
C HIS A 144 -6.15 12.79 -2.19
N LYS A 145 -5.54 11.99 -1.33
CA LYS A 145 -4.17 11.50 -1.47
C LYS A 145 -4.08 10.00 -1.20
N GLY A 146 -3.17 9.36 -1.91
CA GLY A 146 -2.78 7.97 -1.67
C GLY A 146 -1.45 7.91 -0.93
N HIS A 147 -1.31 6.94 -0.06
CA HIS A 147 -0.13 6.75 0.79
C HIS A 147 0.35 5.30 0.72
N ILE A 148 1.67 5.16 0.59
CA ILE A 148 2.39 3.89 0.74
C ILE A 148 3.42 4.12 1.84
N GLY A 149 3.38 3.30 2.88
CA GLY A 149 4.28 3.46 4.02
C GLY A 149 5.24 2.31 4.21
N TYR A 150 6.37 2.64 4.84
CA TYR A 150 7.40 1.71 5.26
C TYR A 150 7.81 0.76 4.13
N THR A 151 8.27 1.34 3.02
CA THR A 151 8.70 0.52 1.88
C THR A 151 10.19 0.63 1.63
N GLY A 152 10.82 -0.52 1.29
CA GLY A 152 12.19 -0.56 0.79
C GLY A 152 12.29 -0.60 -0.73
N ILE A 153 11.14 -0.53 -1.43
CA ILE A 153 11.07 -0.63 -2.89
C ILE A 153 10.33 0.58 -3.51
N ASP A 154 10.70 1.77 -3.06
CA ASP A 154 10.05 3.02 -3.51
C ASP A 154 10.09 3.19 -5.04
N HIS A 155 11.16 2.76 -5.70
CA HIS A 155 11.26 2.81 -7.16
C HIS A 155 10.14 2.03 -7.87
N TRP A 156 9.65 0.95 -7.25
CA TRP A 156 8.59 0.13 -7.80
C TRP A 156 7.24 0.88 -7.78
N TYR A 157 6.92 1.51 -6.65
CA TYR A 157 5.69 2.32 -6.53
C TYR A 157 5.76 3.61 -7.33
N ALA A 158 6.96 4.14 -7.57
CA ALA A 158 7.15 5.33 -8.39
C ALA A 158 6.64 5.14 -9.82
N LYS A 159 6.56 3.91 -10.31
CA LYS A 159 5.99 3.58 -11.62
C LYS A 159 4.52 4.01 -11.73
N LEU A 160 3.81 4.11 -10.62
CA LEU A 160 2.41 4.55 -10.57
C LEU A 160 2.27 6.04 -10.27
N GLY A 161 3.37 6.74 -9.96
CA GLY A 161 3.37 8.16 -9.65
C GLY A 161 3.55 8.49 -8.17
N TYR A 162 3.68 7.50 -7.30
CA TYR A 162 3.99 7.74 -5.89
C TYR A 162 5.37 8.36 -5.76
N LYS A 163 5.52 9.31 -4.84
CA LYS A 163 6.76 10.01 -4.58
C LYS A 163 7.12 9.89 -3.10
N THR A 164 8.40 9.67 -2.83
CA THR A 164 8.92 9.65 -1.46
C THR A 164 8.85 11.05 -0.86
N TYR A 165 8.23 11.18 0.32
CA TYR A 165 8.20 12.44 1.05
C TYR A 165 9.03 12.39 2.33
N ALA A 166 9.42 11.22 2.81
CA ALA A 166 10.30 11.06 3.96
C ALA A 166 11.04 9.73 3.84
N ARG A 167 12.30 9.72 4.28
CA ARG A 167 13.11 8.51 4.38
C ARG A 167 13.56 8.30 5.81
N PHE A 168 13.79 7.06 6.16
CA PHE A 168 14.19 6.72 7.51
C PHE A 168 15.02 5.43 7.56
N ARG A 169 15.66 5.22 8.70
CA ARG A 169 16.41 4.01 9.03
C ARG A 169 16.19 3.64 10.49
N PHE A 170 16.48 2.41 10.81
CA PHE A 170 16.57 1.96 12.20
C PHE A 170 18.04 2.02 12.64
N GLU A 171 18.27 2.12 13.94
CA GLU A 171 19.64 2.07 14.48
C GLU A 171 20.22 0.65 14.43
#